data_f0e168cc2c25ff4e2873bf95e049e6c4
#
_entry.id   f0e168cc2c25ff4e2873bf95e049e6c4
#
_cell.length_a   1.000
_cell.length_b   1.000
_cell.length_c   1.000
_cell.angle_alpha   90.00
_cell.angle_beta   90.00
_cell.angle_gamma   90.00
#
_symmetry.space_group_name_H-M   'P 1'
#
loop_
_entity.id
_entity.type
_entity.pdbx_description
1 polymer ?
#
loop_
_entity_poly.entity_id
_entity_poly.type
_entity_poly.pdbx_seq_one_letter_code
_entity_poly.pdbx_strand_id
1 'polypeptide(L)'
;MLKKLLAALTMFYAAVSFAAVDVNTATAADLDSVKGIGPAMSTRIIDERKKSKFKDWNDFIARVKGVGEKSASRFSDNGLTVNGAGYAGVPAKPAAK
;
A
#
# COMPACT_ATOMS: atom_id res chain seq x y z
N MET A 1 14.51 -8.34 -36.04
CA MET A 1 14.44 -9.15 -35.09
C MET A 1 15.06 -8.83 -33.84
N LEU A 2 16.17 -8.46 -33.81
CA LEU A 2 16.76 -8.14 -32.66
C LEU A 2 16.07 -7.14 -31.91
N LYS A 3 15.52 -6.23 -32.50
CA LYS A 3 14.85 -5.29 -31.82
C LYS A 3 13.89 -5.80 -30.87
N LYS A 4 13.28 -6.80 -31.14
CA LYS A 4 12.33 -7.30 -30.25
C LYS A 4 12.92 -7.70 -29.01
N LEU A 5 14.06 -8.06 -29.00
CA LEU A 5 14.65 -8.53 -27.85
C LEU A 5 14.83 -7.45 -26.91
N LEU A 6 15.21 -6.36 -27.37
CA LEU A 6 15.39 -5.32 -26.55
C LEU A 6 14.23 -4.94 -25.82
N ALA A 7 13.18 -4.93 -26.42
CA ALA A 7 12.01 -4.52 -25.78
C ALA A 7 11.76 -5.35 -24.60
N ALA A 8 11.93 -6.55 -24.74
CA ALA A 8 11.64 -7.43 -23.68
C ALA A 8 12.44 -7.08 -22.51
N LEU A 9 13.62 -6.75 -22.72
CA LEU A 9 14.41 -6.48 -21.70
C LEU A 9 14.02 -5.34 -20.95
N THR A 10 13.62 -4.39 -21.56
CA THR A 10 13.28 -3.28 -20.92
C THR A 10 12.29 -3.45 -19.90
N MET A 11 11.31 -4.08 -20.18
CA MET A 11 10.33 -4.16 -19.26
C MET A 11 10.65 -4.90 -18.12
N PHE A 12 11.59 -5.66 -18.21
CA PHE A 12 11.90 -6.38 -17.18
C PHE A 12 12.29 -5.63 -15.96
N TYR A 13 12.98 -4.59 -16.07
CA TYR A 13 13.46 -4.03 -14.95
C TYR A 13 12.42 -3.35 -14.20
N ALA A 14 11.37 -3.20 -14.83
CA ALA A 14 10.35 -2.53 -14.16
C ALA A 14 9.98 -3.36 -13.01
N ALA A 15 10.14 -4.59 -13.15
CA ALA A 15 9.69 -5.44 -12.14
C ALA A 15 10.43 -5.26 -10.90
N VAL A 16 11.52 -4.74 -11.00
CA VAL A 16 12.27 -4.60 -9.90
C VAL A 16 11.75 -3.64 -8.96
N SER A 17 11.04 -2.72 -9.40
CA SER A 17 10.67 -1.74 -8.51
C SER A 17 9.70 -2.29 -7.58
N PHE A 18 9.54 -1.78 -6.43
CA PHE A 18 8.62 -2.23 -5.57
C PHE A 18 7.29 -1.92 -6.01
N ALA A 19 6.43 -2.81 -6.08
CA ALA A 19 5.11 -2.58 -6.51
C ALA A 19 4.44 -2.08 -5.29
N ALA A 20 3.73 -1.04 -5.36
CA ALA A 20 3.01 -0.54 -4.22
C ALA A 20 1.91 -1.53 -3.91
N VAL A 21 1.58 -1.70 -2.67
CA VAL A 21 0.53 -2.60 -2.27
C VAL A 21 -0.65 -1.73 -1.85
N ASP A 22 -1.72 -1.72 -2.63
CA ASP A 22 -2.85 -0.85 -2.34
C ASP A 22 -3.89 -1.59 -1.52
N VAL A 23 -4.33 -0.99 -0.42
CA VAL A 23 -5.28 -1.63 0.46
C VAL A 23 -6.59 -2.01 -0.20
N ASN A 24 -6.96 -1.31 -1.26
CA ASN A 24 -8.23 -1.58 -1.92
C ASN A 24 -8.17 -2.71 -2.93
N THR A 25 -6.99 -3.12 -3.34
CA THR A 25 -6.87 -4.14 -4.37
C THR A 25 -5.93 -5.29 -4.04
N ALA A 26 -5.11 -5.15 -3.04
CA ALA A 26 -4.11 -6.17 -2.75
C ALA A 26 -4.72 -7.48 -2.26
N THR A 27 -4.04 -8.55 -2.51
CA THR A 27 -4.48 -9.85 -2.02
C THR A 27 -4.00 -9.96 -0.58
N ALA A 28 -4.46 -10.94 0.14
CA ALA A 28 -4.03 -11.16 1.50
C ALA A 28 -2.52 -11.39 1.53
N ALA A 29 -2.00 -12.13 0.57
CA ALA A 29 -0.58 -12.39 0.53
C ALA A 29 0.21 -11.11 0.31
N ASP A 30 -0.30 -10.23 -0.53
CA ASP A 30 0.37 -8.97 -0.78
C ASP A 30 0.37 -8.13 0.48
N LEU A 31 -0.74 -8.11 1.21
CA LEU A 31 -0.82 -7.32 2.42
C LEU A 31 0.13 -7.89 3.47
N ASP A 32 0.22 -9.20 3.56
CA ASP A 32 1.10 -9.81 4.52
C ASP A 32 2.56 -9.49 4.23
N SER A 33 2.88 -9.15 3.00
CA SER A 33 4.26 -8.85 2.64
C SER A 33 4.69 -7.47 3.14
N VAL A 34 3.76 -6.65 3.55
CA VAL A 34 4.10 -5.32 4.03
C VAL A 34 4.55 -5.49 5.48
N LYS A 35 5.75 -5.05 5.79
CA LYS A 35 6.27 -5.21 7.10
C LYS A 35 5.35 -4.60 8.13
N GLY A 36 5.01 -5.34 9.12
CA GLY A 36 4.10 -4.88 10.17
C GLY A 36 2.66 -5.33 9.98
N ILE A 37 2.31 -5.84 8.82
CA ILE A 37 0.97 -6.33 8.60
C ILE A 37 1.03 -7.84 8.65
N GLY A 38 0.37 -8.43 9.58
CA GLY A 38 0.34 -9.88 9.70
C GLY A 38 -1.01 -10.39 9.25
N PRO A 39 -1.26 -11.67 9.35
CA PRO A 39 -2.49 -12.29 8.89
C PRO A 39 -3.76 -11.68 9.49
N ALA A 40 -3.74 -11.37 10.76
CA ALA A 40 -4.93 -10.83 11.40
C ALA A 40 -5.24 -9.44 10.85
N MET A 41 -4.20 -8.64 10.61
CA MET A 41 -4.40 -7.31 10.10
C MET A 41 -4.86 -7.40 8.65
N SER A 42 -4.29 -8.32 7.86
CA SER A 42 -4.67 -8.48 6.47
C SER A 42 -6.14 -8.82 6.39
N THR A 43 -6.61 -9.68 7.27
CA THR A 43 -8.00 -10.09 7.28
C THR A 43 -8.90 -8.89 7.59
N ARG A 44 -8.50 -8.06 8.56
CA ARG A 44 -9.30 -6.91 8.91
C ARG A 44 -9.38 -5.94 7.75
N ILE A 45 -8.29 -5.75 7.05
CA ILE A 45 -8.26 -4.84 5.93
C ILE A 45 -9.19 -5.33 4.83
N ILE A 46 -9.10 -6.61 4.52
CA ILE A 46 -9.92 -7.18 3.47
C ILE A 46 -11.39 -7.12 3.85
N ASP A 47 -11.72 -7.42 5.10
CA ASP A 47 -13.10 -7.39 5.51
C ASP A 47 -13.66 -5.97 5.46
N GLU A 48 -12.87 -4.98 5.85
CA GLU A 48 -13.37 -3.63 5.82
C GLU A 48 -13.55 -3.13 4.39
N ARG A 49 -12.62 -3.47 3.49
CA ARG A 49 -12.77 -2.97 2.14
C ARG A 49 -13.96 -3.61 1.43
N LYS A 50 -14.39 -4.77 1.90
CA LYS A 50 -15.55 -5.40 1.28
C LYS A 50 -16.80 -4.60 1.61
N LYS A 51 -16.80 -3.88 2.72
CA LYS A 51 -17.94 -3.08 3.08
C LYS A 51 -17.95 -1.84 2.20
N SER A 52 -16.81 -1.24 2.00
CA SER A 52 -16.67 -0.15 1.06
C SER A 52 -15.19 0.14 0.94
N LYS A 53 -14.77 0.64 -0.19
CA LYS A 53 -13.38 0.92 -0.41
C LYS A 53 -12.92 1.98 0.56
N PHE A 54 -11.64 1.97 0.88
CA PHE A 54 -11.09 2.99 1.74
C PHE A 54 -10.90 4.25 0.90
N LYS A 55 -11.33 5.36 1.39
CA LYS A 55 -11.25 6.60 0.66
C LYS A 55 -9.89 7.24 0.72
N ASP A 56 -9.29 7.18 1.88
CA ASP A 56 -7.99 7.77 2.06
C ASP A 56 -7.36 7.18 3.31
N TRP A 57 -6.21 7.65 3.70
CA TRP A 57 -5.54 7.11 4.85
C TRP A 57 -6.30 7.37 6.16
N ASN A 58 -6.98 8.49 6.26
CA ASN A 58 -7.71 8.78 7.48
C ASN A 58 -8.85 7.76 7.63
N ASP A 59 -9.49 7.43 6.53
CA ASP A 59 -10.58 6.47 6.53
C ASP A 59 -10.01 5.10 6.92
N PHE A 60 -8.86 4.74 6.37
CA PHE A 60 -8.22 3.47 6.65
C PHE A 60 -7.88 3.39 8.14
N ILE A 61 -7.27 4.42 8.70
CA ILE A 61 -6.91 4.44 10.08
C ILE A 61 -8.13 4.34 10.98
N ALA A 62 -9.19 5.01 10.62
CA ALA A 62 -10.40 5.00 11.43
C ALA A 62 -11.10 3.66 11.41
N ARG A 63 -11.03 2.98 10.30
CA ARG A 63 -11.80 1.76 10.13
C ARG A 63 -11.10 0.46 10.50
N VAL A 64 -9.79 0.43 10.40
CA VAL A 64 -9.07 -0.80 10.67
C VAL A 64 -8.49 -0.77 12.07
N LYS A 65 -9.06 -1.60 12.97
CA LYS A 65 -8.62 -1.64 14.30
C LYS A 65 -7.17 -2.00 14.38
N GLY A 66 -6.42 -1.33 15.14
CA GLY A 66 -5.00 -1.59 15.29
C GLY A 66 -4.10 -0.70 14.46
N VAL A 67 -4.68 0.12 13.60
CA VAL A 67 -3.89 1.01 12.78
C VAL A 67 -4.00 2.41 13.36
N GLY A 68 -2.88 3.00 13.69
CA GLY A 68 -2.87 4.39 14.16
C GLY A 68 -1.92 5.14 13.27
N GLU A 69 -1.62 6.36 13.57
CA GLU A 69 -0.74 7.17 12.75
C GLU A 69 0.66 6.60 12.63
N LYS A 70 1.20 6.07 13.69
CA LYS A 70 2.53 5.53 13.63
C LYS A 70 2.56 4.30 12.77
N SER A 71 1.56 3.45 12.87
CA SER A 71 1.49 2.24 12.07
C SER A 71 1.31 2.64 10.61
N ALA A 72 0.46 3.62 10.35
CA ALA A 72 0.18 4.08 9.01
C ALA A 72 1.48 4.57 8.36
N SER A 73 2.25 5.31 9.09
CA SER A 73 3.48 5.84 8.57
C SER A 73 4.44 4.70 8.24
N ARG A 74 4.54 3.73 9.11
CA ARG A 74 5.40 2.61 8.90
C ARG A 74 4.95 1.77 7.71
N PHE A 75 3.66 1.52 7.59
CA PHE A 75 3.15 0.73 6.50
C PHE A 75 3.40 1.46 5.17
N SER A 76 3.21 2.77 5.16
CA SER A 76 3.42 3.55 3.96
C SER A 76 4.89 3.51 3.56
N ASP A 77 5.78 3.57 4.53
CA ASP A 77 7.20 3.50 4.25
C ASP A 77 7.56 2.15 3.64
N ASN A 78 6.78 1.15 3.95
CA ASN A 78 7.02 -0.18 3.41
C ASN A 78 6.20 -0.49 2.16
N GLY A 79 5.63 0.52 1.57
CA GLY A 79 4.96 0.35 0.28
C GLY A 79 3.44 0.30 0.26
N LEU A 80 2.80 0.42 1.41
CA LEU A 80 1.35 0.37 1.43
C LEU A 80 0.77 1.70 0.96
N THR A 81 -0.27 1.65 0.15
CA THR A 81 -0.92 2.86 -0.33
C THR A 81 -2.43 2.75 -0.13
N VAL A 82 -3.10 3.86 -0.18
CA VAL A 82 -4.56 3.89 -0.18
C VAL A 82 -4.91 4.72 -1.41
N ASN A 83 -5.52 4.08 -2.40
CA ASN A 83 -5.84 4.69 -3.68
C ASN A 83 -4.59 5.28 -4.35
N GLY A 84 -3.50 4.55 -4.22
CA GLY A 84 -2.25 4.93 -4.86
C GLY A 84 -1.42 5.96 -4.13
N ALA A 85 -1.91 6.46 -3.01
CA ALA A 85 -1.19 7.51 -2.30
C ALA A 85 -0.54 6.99 -1.02
N GLY A 86 0.63 7.45 -0.71
CA GLY A 86 1.29 7.10 0.54
C GLY A 86 0.74 7.97 1.66
N TYR A 87 1.05 7.61 2.88
CA TYR A 87 0.54 8.36 4.02
C TYR A 87 1.39 9.61 4.22
N ALA A 88 0.75 10.73 4.10
CA ALA A 88 1.47 11.93 4.25
C ALA A 88 1.02 12.70 5.42
N GLY A 89 0.21 12.11 6.18
CA GLY A 89 -0.37 12.76 7.28
C GLY A 89 0.44 13.46 8.21
N VAL A 90 1.46 13.32 8.13
CA VAL A 90 2.19 13.96 9.01
C VAL A 90 2.56 15.19 8.62
N PRO A 91 2.33 15.70 8.57
CA PRO A 91 2.56 16.51 8.19
C PRO A 91 2.72 17.19 7.85
N ALA A 92 2.63 16.69 7.86
CA ALA A 92 2.59 17.17 7.36
C ALA A 92 2.96 17.84 7.08
N LYS A 93 3.02 17.47 7.04
CA LYS A 93 3.29 17.84 6.60
C LYS A 93 3.56 18.68 6.37
N PRO A 94 3.54 18.76 6.52
CA PRO A 94 3.71 19.57 6.16
C PRO A 94 4.11 20.29 6.07
N ALA A 95 4.03 20.09 6.08
CA ALA A 95 4.17 20.70 5.79
C ALA A 95 4.55 21.33 5.80
N ALA A 96 4.51 21.16 5.84
CA ALA A 96 4.60 21.70 5.66
C ALA A 96 4.98 22.45 5.64
N LYS A 97 4.91 22.51 5.67
CA LYS A 97 5.05 23.23 5.45
C LYS A 97 5.26 23.68 5.50
#